data_a04158d15a372662e70e3acaa9037d17
#
_entry.id   a04158d15a372662e70e3acaa9037d17
#
_cell.length_a   1.000
_cell.length_b   1.000
_cell.length_c   1.000
_cell.angle_alpha   90.00
_cell.angle_beta   90.00
_cell.angle_gamma   90.00
#
_symmetry.space_group_name_H-M   'P 1'
#
loop_
_entity.id
_entity.type
_entity.pdbx_description
1 polymer ?
#
loop_
_entity_poly.entity_id
_entity_poly.type
_entity_poly.pdbx_seq_one_letter_code
_entity_poly.pdbx_strand_id
1 'polypeptide(L)'
;MNNKLLIIILMSVLGFASCGKENRSERIPEKEPPAGIDFPEDDGAKRLPADGALALRDLLAAVDPAKTLTQGETKITEKQFAEIKQFIDNNLKADSKIQTYNNIFNWIVKNVRYGSGNETIYLDPYDVFIHKVCVCQGYANLFKIMCQSQEIPAMCVNGWLVGVGGHAWNYAYVDKEWHVSDPTNGIDYKMEDTGKYRDMLQPIRADFNLFEDGKFAYNFEEGRLNVAEVKDSGLDYVLVPFSINGFRITSFCPVKKVSGTYDKLYLGSNVESVGENTVYLSSNFSTLREIDVDPANKFLTAYKNVLYNTGNDAPYFIPPAITRLELKPVKVIEKNFICRLENVEEIVFAEGTERIEAYAVEKCRNLRKVYVPSSVTYMDKDAIYDCGDKVEIVR
;
A
#
# COMPACT_ATOMS: atom_id res chain seq x y z
N MET A 1 32.73 -19.06 -6.43
CA MET A 1 31.88 -18.39 -7.40
C MET A 1 30.54 -18.19 -6.73
N ASN A 2 30.29 -16.96 -6.32
CA ASN A 2 29.15 -16.57 -5.48
C ASN A 2 27.93 -16.24 -6.36
N ASN A 3 26.84 -16.98 -6.19
CA ASN A 3 25.51 -16.51 -6.64
C ASN A 3 24.65 -16.24 -5.39
N LYS A 4 24.67 -14.99 -4.96
CA LYS A 4 23.67 -14.46 -4.02
C LYS A 4 22.41 -14.20 -4.83
N LEU A 5 21.36 -14.94 -4.55
CA LEU A 5 20.01 -14.61 -5.01
C LEU A 5 19.51 -13.42 -4.18
N LEU A 6 19.72 -12.24 -4.72
CA LEU A 6 19.27 -10.97 -4.16
C LEU A 6 17.81 -10.78 -4.61
N ILE A 7 16.87 -10.88 -3.70
CA ILE A 7 15.51 -10.37 -3.94
C ILE A 7 15.64 -8.83 -3.88
N ILE A 8 15.81 -8.25 -5.04
CA ILE A 8 15.87 -6.79 -5.19
C ILE A 8 14.43 -6.28 -5.24
N ILE A 9 13.98 -5.72 -4.13
CA ILE A 9 12.92 -4.71 -4.16
C ILE A 9 13.60 -3.45 -4.67
N LEU A 10 13.40 -3.12 -5.95
CA LEU A 10 13.91 -1.88 -6.53
C LEU A 10 13.15 -0.69 -5.91
N MET A 11 13.79 -0.04 -4.94
CA MET A 11 13.46 1.35 -4.62
C MET A 11 14.36 2.24 -5.47
N SER A 12 13.79 2.91 -6.46
CA SER A 12 14.47 3.98 -7.19
C SER A 12 14.43 5.26 -6.36
N VAL A 13 15.53 5.56 -5.67
CA VAL A 13 15.76 6.88 -5.08
C VAL A 13 16.29 7.77 -6.20
N LEU A 14 15.45 8.64 -6.73
CA LEU A 14 15.90 9.75 -7.59
C LEU A 14 16.12 10.98 -6.73
N GLY A 15 17.39 11.40 -6.67
CA GLY A 15 17.82 12.61 -6.02
C GLY A 15 17.31 13.87 -6.75
N PHE A 16 16.74 14.79 -5.99
CA PHE A 16 16.33 16.10 -6.48
C PHE A 16 17.51 17.05 -6.53
N ALA A 17 17.87 17.50 -7.75
CA ALA A 17 18.65 18.71 -7.94
C ALA A 17 17.68 19.87 -8.23
N SER A 18 17.64 20.82 -7.29
CA SER A 18 16.93 22.09 -7.43
C SER A 18 17.57 22.96 -8.50
N CYS A 19 16.80 23.41 -9.48
CA CYS A 19 17.13 24.62 -10.24
C CYS A 19 15.85 25.39 -10.52
N GLY A 20 15.67 26.50 -9.83
CA GLY A 20 14.53 27.38 -10.00
C GLY A 20 14.59 28.18 -11.29
N LYS A 21 13.42 28.32 -11.92
CA LYS A 21 12.99 29.51 -12.67
C LYS A 21 11.46 29.51 -12.74
N GLU A 22 10.86 30.56 -12.19
CA GLU A 22 9.45 30.86 -12.33
C GLU A 22 9.07 31.00 -13.80
N ASN A 23 8.19 30.14 -14.29
CA ASN A 23 7.35 30.43 -15.44
C ASN A 23 5.89 30.38 -14.97
N ARG A 24 5.22 31.51 -15.02
CA ARG A 24 3.76 31.61 -14.88
C ARG A 24 3.12 30.73 -15.96
N SER A 25 2.71 29.52 -15.59
CA SER A 25 1.78 28.74 -16.39
C SER A 25 0.40 29.39 -16.26
N GLU A 26 -0.26 29.64 -17.39
CA GLU A 26 -1.67 29.98 -17.44
C GLU A 26 -2.45 28.95 -16.65
N ARG A 27 -3.27 29.40 -15.69
CA ARG A 27 -4.18 28.52 -14.94
C ARG A 27 -5.15 27.88 -15.93
N ILE A 28 -5.05 26.56 -16.07
CA ILE A 28 -6.07 25.76 -16.73
C ILE A 28 -7.37 26.00 -15.94
N PRO A 29 -8.51 26.31 -16.58
CA PRO A 29 -9.76 26.54 -15.86
C PRO A 29 -10.11 25.31 -15.04
N GLU A 30 -10.27 25.50 -13.74
CA GLU A 30 -10.75 24.49 -12.80
C GLU A 30 -12.11 23.99 -13.29
N LYS A 31 -12.20 22.69 -13.51
CA LYS A 31 -13.47 22.03 -13.80
C LYS A 31 -14.23 21.92 -12.47
N GLU A 32 -15.40 22.53 -12.37
CA GLU A 32 -16.29 22.29 -11.24
C GLU A 32 -16.58 20.80 -11.11
N PRO A 33 -16.63 20.25 -9.88
CA PRO A 33 -17.01 18.86 -9.67
C PRO A 33 -18.37 18.57 -10.31
N PRO A 34 -18.63 17.33 -10.76
CA PRO A 34 -19.91 16.99 -11.35
C PRO A 34 -21.02 17.33 -10.35
N ALA A 35 -22.06 18.03 -10.82
CA ALA A 35 -23.16 18.51 -9.99
C ALA A 35 -23.74 17.35 -9.16
N GLY A 36 -23.52 17.37 -7.83
CA GLY A 36 -24.18 16.47 -6.91
C GLY A 36 -23.30 15.61 -5.98
N ILE A 37 -21.96 15.73 -6.00
CA ILE A 37 -21.11 15.10 -4.99
C ILE A 37 -20.39 16.17 -4.18
N ASP A 38 -20.67 16.18 -2.87
CA ASP A 38 -19.93 16.97 -1.91
C ASP A 38 -18.71 16.15 -1.43
N PHE A 39 -17.51 16.65 -1.67
CA PHE A 39 -16.30 16.07 -1.10
C PHE A 39 -16.33 16.19 0.43
N PRO A 40 -15.75 15.21 1.16
CA PRO A 40 -15.71 15.26 2.60
C PRO A 40 -14.92 16.49 3.09
N GLU A 41 -15.54 17.28 3.97
CA GLU A 41 -14.91 18.43 4.59
C GLU A 41 -13.90 18.03 5.68
N ASP A 42 -12.97 18.95 5.99
CA ASP A 42 -12.04 18.80 7.11
C ASP A 42 -12.81 18.85 8.43
N ASP A 43 -12.88 17.72 9.11
CA ASP A 43 -13.57 17.54 10.39
C ASP A 43 -12.64 17.80 11.61
N GLY A 44 -11.44 18.31 11.38
CA GLY A 44 -10.43 18.54 12.42
C GLY A 44 -9.71 17.27 12.89
N ALA A 45 -9.87 16.16 12.18
CA ALA A 45 -9.23 14.89 12.53
C ALA A 45 -7.70 14.99 12.55
N LYS A 46 -7.10 14.26 13.48
CA LYS A 46 -5.65 14.23 13.70
C LYS A 46 -4.93 13.63 12.49
N ARG A 47 -3.98 14.38 11.94
CA ARG A 47 -3.00 13.81 11.00
C ARG A 47 -1.97 13.01 11.78
N LEU A 48 -1.62 11.83 11.29
CA LEU A 48 -0.56 11.03 11.88
C LEU A 48 0.80 11.73 11.77
N PRO A 49 1.69 11.56 12.77
CA PRO A 49 3.07 12.04 12.68
C PRO A 49 3.82 11.34 11.51
N ALA A 50 4.84 12.02 11.00
CA ALA A 50 5.68 11.45 9.93
C ALA A 50 6.54 10.25 10.40
N ASP A 51 6.80 10.17 11.70
CA ASP A 51 7.48 9.02 12.32
C ASP A 51 6.51 7.84 12.39
N GLY A 52 6.84 6.76 11.68
CA GLY A 52 5.97 5.58 11.58
C GLY A 52 5.71 4.88 12.93
N ALA A 53 6.68 4.88 13.85
CA ALA A 53 6.51 4.29 15.17
C ALA A 53 5.56 5.11 16.05
N LEU A 54 5.66 6.43 15.98
CA LEU A 54 4.72 7.32 16.65
C LEU A 54 3.33 7.26 16.03
N ALA A 55 3.25 7.17 14.70
CA ALA A 55 2.00 7.04 13.97
C ALA A 55 1.27 5.75 14.36
N LEU A 56 1.96 4.61 14.35
CA LEU A 56 1.37 3.32 14.73
C LEU A 56 0.96 3.30 16.20
N ARG A 57 1.76 3.88 17.10
CA ARG A 57 1.41 4.03 18.51
C ARG A 57 0.10 4.81 18.70
N ASP A 58 -0.03 5.94 18.02
CA ASP A 58 -1.24 6.76 18.10
C ASP A 58 -2.49 5.99 17.63
N LEU A 59 -2.37 5.22 16.56
CA LEU A 59 -3.45 4.37 16.05
C LEU A 59 -3.79 3.26 17.04
N LEU A 60 -2.78 2.55 17.58
CA LEU A 60 -2.98 1.45 18.51
C LEU A 60 -3.64 1.87 19.83
N ALA A 61 -3.47 3.12 20.25
CA ALA A 61 -4.18 3.68 21.41
C ALA A 61 -5.71 3.74 21.20
N ALA A 62 -6.17 3.75 19.94
CA ALA A 62 -7.61 3.81 19.58
C ALA A 62 -8.17 2.47 19.06
N VAL A 63 -7.33 1.44 18.90
CA VAL A 63 -7.74 0.10 18.43
C VAL A 63 -8.26 -0.72 19.59
N ASP A 64 -9.38 -1.44 19.39
CA ASP A 64 -9.76 -2.54 20.26
C ASP A 64 -8.80 -3.73 20.05
N PRO A 65 -7.95 -4.08 21.02
CA PRO A 65 -6.97 -5.14 20.85
C PRO A 65 -7.59 -6.50 20.50
N ALA A 66 -8.81 -6.79 20.97
CA ALA A 66 -9.49 -8.06 20.70
C ALA A 66 -9.71 -8.32 19.20
N LYS A 67 -9.79 -7.28 18.39
CA LYS A 67 -9.89 -7.41 16.93
C LYS A 67 -8.68 -8.10 16.30
N THR A 68 -7.51 -8.02 16.91
CA THR A 68 -6.29 -8.63 16.39
C THR A 68 -6.18 -10.14 16.67
N LEU A 69 -7.14 -10.72 17.40
CA LEU A 69 -7.18 -12.17 17.64
C LEU A 69 -7.59 -12.99 16.41
N THR A 70 -8.33 -12.40 15.48
CA THR A 70 -8.95 -13.12 14.35
C THR A 70 -8.53 -12.58 12.97
N GLN A 71 -7.75 -11.51 12.95
CA GLN A 71 -7.37 -10.83 11.71
C GLN A 71 -5.89 -11.01 11.37
N GLY A 72 -5.58 -10.86 10.08
CA GLY A 72 -4.23 -10.86 9.57
C GLY A 72 -4.05 -11.76 8.35
N GLU A 73 -2.89 -11.68 7.76
CA GLU A 73 -2.55 -12.39 6.52
C GLU A 73 -1.94 -13.77 6.78
N THR A 74 -1.65 -14.08 8.04
CA THR A 74 -1.01 -15.34 8.42
C THR A 74 -1.98 -16.50 8.24
N LYS A 75 -1.68 -17.40 7.32
CA LYS A 75 -2.52 -18.57 7.03
C LYS A 75 -2.14 -19.73 7.94
N ILE A 76 -3.15 -20.32 8.57
CA ILE A 76 -3.00 -21.55 9.35
C ILE A 76 -4.32 -22.32 9.33
N THR A 77 -4.27 -23.66 9.26
CA THR A 77 -5.48 -24.49 9.34
C THR A 77 -5.93 -24.63 10.79
N GLU A 78 -7.21 -24.90 11.01
CA GLU A 78 -7.76 -25.14 12.36
C GLU A 78 -7.01 -26.27 13.08
N LYS A 79 -6.66 -27.34 12.37
CA LYS A 79 -5.90 -28.46 12.95
C LYS A 79 -4.52 -28.02 13.41
N GLN A 80 -3.76 -27.31 12.57
CA GLN A 80 -2.45 -26.80 12.91
C GLN A 80 -2.49 -25.83 14.10
N PHE A 81 -3.49 -24.95 14.10
CA PHE A 81 -3.73 -24.02 15.20
C PHE A 81 -4.02 -24.77 16.51
N ALA A 82 -4.85 -25.80 16.47
CA ALA A 82 -5.15 -26.64 17.64
C ALA A 82 -3.93 -27.38 18.17
N GLU A 83 -3.05 -27.88 17.29
CA GLU A 83 -1.79 -28.53 17.68
C GLU A 83 -0.83 -27.57 18.38
N ILE A 84 -0.67 -26.34 17.85
CA ILE A 84 0.14 -25.29 18.50
C ILE A 84 -0.46 -24.94 19.87
N LYS A 85 -1.80 -24.76 19.93
CA LYS A 85 -2.49 -24.46 21.18
C LYS A 85 -2.27 -25.56 22.21
N GLN A 86 -2.45 -26.82 21.85
CA GLN A 86 -2.24 -27.96 22.74
C GLN A 86 -0.80 -28.03 23.26
N PHE A 87 0.18 -27.75 22.41
CA PHE A 87 1.56 -27.67 22.83
C PHE A 87 1.76 -26.60 23.90
N ILE A 88 1.20 -25.40 23.72
CA ILE A 88 1.33 -24.31 24.68
C ILE A 88 0.62 -24.66 25.99
N ASP A 89 -0.61 -25.16 25.91
CA ASP A 89 -1.40 -25.55 27.08
C ASP A 89 -0.67 -26.57 27.96
N ASN A 90 0.11 -27.49 27.36
CA ASN A 90 0.85 -28.54 28.06
C ASN A 90 2.24 -28.09 28.55
N ASN A 91 2.89 -27.11 27.92
CA ASN A 91 4.30 -26.84 28.16
C ASN A 91 4.65 -25.39 28.55
N LEU A 92 3.81 -24.42 28.17
CA LEU A 92 4.16 -23.01 28.29
C LEU A 92 3.10 -22.18 29.04
N LYS A 93 1.87 -22.69 29.17
CA LYS A 93 0.79 -21.99 29.85
C LYS A 93 1.13 -21.82 31.33
N ALA A 94 0.83 -20.64 31.86
CA ALA A 94 1.03 -20.27 33.25
C ALA A 94 -0.29 -19.66 33.83
N ASP A 95 -0.26 -19.32 35.13
CA ASP A 95 -1.43 -18.79 35.83
C ASP A 95 -1.89 -17.41 35.35
N SER A 96 -0.99 -16.64 34.72
CA SER A 96 -1.31 -15.34 34.16
C SER A 96 -1.00 -15.26 32.67
N LYS A 97 -1.74 -14.39 31.96
CA LYS A 97 -1.48 -14.16 30.51
C LYS A 97 -0.10 -13.61 30.25
N ILE A 98 0.40 -12.69 31.08
CA ILE A 98 1.75 -12.13 30.93
C ILE A 98 2.84 -13.19 31.12
N GLN A 99 2.67 -14.12 32.05
CA GLN A 99 3.63 -15.21 32.22
C GLN A 99 3.58 -16.19 31.04
N THR A 100 2.38 -16.53 30.54
CA THR A 100 2.22 -17.35 29.34
C THR A 100 2.87 -16.67 28.13
N TYR A 101 2.64 -15.38 27.93
CA TYR A 101 3.28 -14.57 26.91
C TYR A 101 4.81 -14.62 26.99
N ASN A 102 5.38 -14.39 28.17
CA ASN A 102 6.82 -14.45 28.39
C ASN A 102 7.38 -15.86 28.10
N ASN A 103 6.64 -16.90 28.46
CA ASN A 103 7.06 -18.30 28.19
C ASN A 103 7.03 -18.58 26.68
N ILE A 104 6.04 -18.09 25.93
CA ILE A 104 5.97 -18.20 24.47
C ILE A 104 7.18 -17.48 23.84
N PHE A 105 7.41 -16.22 24.22
CA PHE A 105 8.52 -15.42 23.70
C PHE A 105 9.86 -16.11 23.92
N ASN A 106 10.16 -16.50 25.17
CA ASN A 106 11.41 -17.15 25.54
C ASN A 106 11.58 -18.51 24.87
N TRP A 107 10.48 -19.27 24.69
CA TRP A 107 10.53 -20.53 23.98
C TRP A 107 10.93 -20.36 22.52
N ILE A 108 10.36 -19.38 21.81
CA ILE A 108 10.73 -19.09 20.43
C ILE A 108 12.19 -18.69 20.34
N VAL A 109 12.62 -17.71 21.14
CA VAL A 109 14.02 -17.23 21.17
C VAL A 109 15.02 -18.39 21.41
N LYS A 110 14.66 -19.34 22.26
CA LYS A 110 15.52 -20.45 22.62
C LYS A 110 15.53 -21.59 21.59
N ASN A 111 14.41 -21.87 20.95
CA ASN A 111 14.23 -23.10 20.18
C ASN A 111 14.17 -22.85 18.63
N VAL A 112 13.96 -21.64 18.17
CA VAL A 112 13.98 -21.30 16.76
C VAL A 112 15.30 -20.64 16.41
N ARG A 113 15.93 -21.06 15.33
CA ARG A 113 17.16 -20.45 14.84
C ARG A 113 16.99 -19.70 13.57
N TYR A 114 17.79 -18.66 13.37
CA TYR A 114 17.80 -17.92 12.12
C TYR A 114 18.47 -18.74 11.02
N GLY A 115 17.78 -18.91 9.91
CA GLY A 115 18.26 -19.69 8.78
C GLY A 115 19.28 -18.92 7.93
N SER A 116 20.20 -19.64 7.31
CA SER A 116 21.27 -19.06 6.49
C SER A 116 21.67 -19.97 5.33
N GLY A 117 22.29 -19.39 4.32
CA GLY A 117 22.86 -20.13 3.20
C GLY A 117 21.82 -20.79 2.29
N ASN A 118 22.00 -22.07 1.97
CA ASN A 118 21.16 -22.83 1.03
C ASN A 118 20.12 -23.73 1.71
N GLU A 119 19.91 -23.55 3.01
CA GLU A 119 18.92 -24.34 3.74
C GLU A 119 17.47 -23.89 3.43
N THR A 120 16.52 -24.80 3.67
CA THR A 120 15.10 -24.46 3.54
C THR A 120 14.68 -23.48 4.62
N ILE A 121 14.15 -22.35 4.23
CA ILE A 121 13.62 -21.30 5.11
C ILE A 121 12.11 -21.39 5.14
N TYR A 122 11.55 -21.46 6.33
CA TYR A 122 10.12 -21.55 6.55
C TYR A 122 9.56 -20.19 6.97
N LEU A 123 8.38 -19.83 6.47
CA LEU A 123 7.67 -18.59 6.82
C LEU A 123 6.27 -18.89 7.37
N ASP A 124 5.68 -20.02 6.98
CA ASP A 124 4.42 -20.48 7.55
C ASP A 124 4.62 -20.81 9.04
N PRO A 125 3.74 -20.32 9.94
CA PRO A 125 3.94 -20.47 11.37
C PRO A 125 3.97 -21.92 11.85
N TYR A 126 3.19 -22.80 11.20
CA TYR A 126 3.21 -24.22 11.58
C TYR A 126 4.50 -24.91 11.12
N ASP A 127 4.97 -24.61 9.91
CA ASP A 127 6.24 -25.14 9.42
C ASP A 127 7.42 -24.65 10.28
N VAL A 128 7.40 -23.37 10.70
CA VAL A 128 8.39 -22.84 11.64
C VAL A 128 8.29 -23.55 12.99
N PHE A 129 7.07 -23.80 13.48
CA PHE A 129 6.86 -24.56 14.73
C PHE A 129 7.44 -25.96 14.66
N ILE A 130 7.36 -26.66 13.53
CA ILE A 130 7.89 -28.02 13.35
C ILE A 130 9.41 -27.99 13.14
N HIS A 131 9.88 -27.19 12.18
CA HIS A 131 11.27 -27.26 11.68
C HIS A 131 12.25 -26.38 12.45
N LYS A 132 11.77 -25.37 13.20
CA LYS A 132 12.58 -24.46 14.05
C LYS A 132 13.62 -23.64 13.28
N VAL A 133 13.37 -23.36 11.99
CA VAL A 133 14.29 -22.62 11.12
C VAL A 133 13.49 -21.60 10.31
N CYS A 134 13.82 -20.33 10.43
CA CYS A 134 13.17 -19.28 9.66
C CYS A 134 14.01 -17.99 9.59
N VAL A 135 13.50 -16.97 8.96
CA VAL A 135 13.97 -15.57 9.03
C VAL A 135 12.98 -14.73 9.85
N CYS A 136 13.24 -13.45 10.00
CA CYS A 136 12.45 -12.53 10.84
C CYS A 136 10.91 -12.67 10.63
N GLN A 137 10.44 -12.81 9.40
CA GLN A 137 9.00 -13.00 9.11
C GLN A 137 8.45 -14.29 9.72
N GLY A 138 9.20 -15.40 9.69
CA GLY A 138 8.77 -16.66 10.29
C GLY A 138 8.71 -16.59 11.82
N TYR A 139 9.67 -15.91 12.46
CA TYR A 139 9.64 -15.60 13.89
C TYR A 139 8.37 -14.83 14.27
N ALA A 140 8.09 -13.75 13.53
CA ALA A 140 6.93 -12.89 13.78
C ALA A 140 5.61 -13.66 13.56
N ASN A 141 5.50 -14.44 12.49
CA ASN A 141 4.31 -15.24 12.20
C ASN A 141 4.04 -16.29 13.29
N LEU A 142 5.08 -17.01 13.71
CA LEU A 142 4.95 -18.02 14.76
C LEU A 142 4.55 -17.39 16.10
N PHE A 143 5.21 -16.31 16.51
CA PHE A 143 4.90 -15.61 17.75
C PHE A 143 3.45 -15.13 17.79
N LYS A 144 2.97 -14.52 16.70
CA LYS A 144 1.59 -14.08 16.56
C LYS A 144 0.61 -15.22 16.78
N ILE A 145 0.77 -16.34 16.08
CA ILE A 145 -0.14 -17.49 16.18
C ILE A 145 -0.09 -18.13 17.57
N MET A 146 1.08 -18.26 18.16
CA MET A 146 1.21 -18.77 19.52
C MET A 146 0.49 -17.87 20.55
N CYS A 147 0.64 -16.56 20.45
CA CYS A 147 -0.09 -15.59 21.29
C CYS A 147 -1.60 -15.70 21.08
N GLN A 148 -2.07 -15.66 19.83
CA GLN A 148 -3.49 -15.72 19.49
C GLN A 148 -4.14 -17.04 19.97
N SER A 149 -3.42 -18.14 19.97
CA SER A 149 -3.90 -19.43 20.50
C SER A 149 -4.18 -19.41 22.00
N GLN A 150 -3.62 -18.44 22.72
CA GLN A 150 -3.83 -18.18 24.15
C GLN A 150 -4.69 -16.92 24.40
N GLU A 151 -5.43 -16.47 23.38
CA GLU A 151 -6.25 -15.27 23.44
C GLU A 151 -5.45 -14.02 23.85
N ILE A 152 -4.19 -13.95 23.43
CA ILE A 152 -3.35 -12.76 23.54
C ILE A 152 -3.38 -12.07 22.16
N PRO A 153 -3.96 -10.86 22.07
CA PRO A 153 -3.96 -10.10 20.83
C PRO A 153 -2.53 -9.83 20.34
N ALA A 154 -2.26 -10.17 19.09
CA ALA A 154 -0.94 -9.97 18.50
C ALA A 154 -1.03 -9.79 16.99
N MET A 155 -0.13 -8.98 16.45
CA MET A 155 -0.01 -8.70 15.04
C MET A 155 1.43 -8.72 14.58
N CYS A 156 1.65 -8.95 13.29
CA CYS A 156 2.93 -8.75 12.64
C CYS A 156 3.04 -7.34 12.09
N VAL A 157 4.23 -6.78 12.20
CA VAL A 157 4.59 -5.50 11.60
C VAL A 157 5.84 -5.71 10.76
N ASN A 158 5.80 -5.19 9.54
CA ASN A 158 6.92 -5.16 8.63
C ASN A 158 7.44 -3.73 8.50
N GLY A 159 8.74 -3.58 8.35
CA GLY A 159 9.39 -2.28 8.23
C GLY A 159 10.88 -2.39 8.08
N TRP A 160 11.59 -1.40 8.57
CA TRP A 160 13.04 -1.35 8.55
C TRP A 160 13.60 -1.40 9.97
N LEU A 161 14.66 -2.18 10.14
CA LEU A 161 15.55 -2.09 11.29
C LEU A 161 16.79 -1.30 10.85
N VAL A 162 16.97 -0.12 11.43
CA VAL A 162 18.06 0.81 11.06
C VAL A 162 19.42 0.13 11.19
N GLY A 163 20.21 0.19 10.13
CA GLY A 163 21.54 -0.45 10.05
C GLY A 163 21.52 -1.94 9.69
N VAL A 164 20.33 -2.56 9.56
CA VAL A 164 20.18 -3.98 9.19
C VAL A 164 19.42 -4.15 7.87
N GLY A 165 18.28 -3.47 7.70
CA GLY A 165 17.46 -3.58 6.50
C GLY A 165 16.01 -3.94 6.79
N GLY A 166 15.34 -4.58 5.82
CA GLY A 166 13.97 -5.05 5.96
C GLY A 166 13.82 -6.03 7.10
N HIS A 167 12.83 -5.82 7.97
CA HIS A 167 12.63 -6.57 9.20
C HIS A 167 11.15 -6.77 9.50
N ALA A 168 10.85 -7.84 10.26
CA ALA A 168 9.53 -8.16 10.77
C ALA A 168 9.57 -8.41 12.26
N TRP A 169 8.60 -7.86 12.98
CA TRP A 169 8.42 -8.01 14.43
C TRP A 169 6.94 -8.00 14.80
N ASN A 170 6.61 -7.92 16.07
CA ASN A 170 5.25 -7.99 16.55
C ASN A 170 4.89 -6.80 17.46
N TYR A 171 3.60 -6.48 17.48
CA TYR A 171 2.96 -5.82 18.59
C TYR A 171 1.99 -6.81 19.24
N ALA A 172 2.01 -6.92 20.55
CA ALA A 172 1.12 -7.78 21.31
C ALA A 172 0.51 -7.02 22.48
N TYR A 173 -0.77 -7.29 22.76
CA TYR A 173 -1.48 -6.64 23.86
C TYR A 173 -1.66 -7.62 25.02
N VAL A 174 -0.96 -7.37 26.10
CA VAL A 174 -0.99 -8.20 27.29
C VAL A 174 -0.92 -7.31 28.54
N ASP A 175 -1.59 -7.71 29.57
CA ASP A 175 -1.65 -6.96 30.84
C ASP A 175 -2.09 -5.48 30.69
N LYS A 176 -3.02 -5.23 29.76
CA LYS A 176 -3.58 -3.92 29.39
C LYS A 176 -2.61 -2.96 28.72
N GLU A 177 -1.50 -3.45 28.20
CA GLU A 177 -0.49 -2.64 27.52
C GLU A 177 -0.06 -3.29 26.19
N TRP A 178 0.33 -2.47 25.23
CA TRP A 178 0.99 -2.93 24.02
C TRP A 178 2.49 -3.15 24.27
N HIS A 179 2.97 -4.30 23.84
CA HIS A 179 4.39 -4.66 23.81
C HIS A 179 4.90 -4.64 22.37
N VAL A 180 6.13 -4.22 22.19
CA VAL A 180 6.92 -4.40 20.96
C VAL A 180 7.80 -5.61 21.16
N SER A 181 7.54 -6.65 20.38
CA SER A 181 8.17 -7.97 20.58
C SER A 181 8.92 -8.36 19.32
N ASP A 182 10.22 -8.49 19.43
CA ASP A 182 11.10 -8.95 18.36
C ASP A 182 11.80 -10.26 18.77
N PRO A 183 11.14 -11.39 18.57
CA PRO A 183 11.73 -12.69 18.95
C PRO A 183 12.96 -13.07 18.10
N THR A 184 13.15 -12.45 16.93
CA THR A 184 14.35 -12.64 16.10
C THR A 184 15.61 -12.17 16.82
N ASN A 185 15.52 -11.03 17.51
CA ASN A 185 16.62 -10.40 18.24
C ASN A 185 16.53 -10.62 19.76
N GLY A 186 15.51 -11.34 20.23
CA GLY A 186 15.30 -11.62 21.65
C GLY A 186 14.96 -10.37 22.47
N ILE A 187 14.24 -9.40 21.86
CA ILE A 187 13.93 -8.11 22.45
C ILE A 187 12.42 -7.97 22.62
N ASP A 188 12.00 -7.63 23.83
CA ASP A 188 10.63 -7.33 24.21
C ASP A 188 10.58 -6.15 25.18
N TYR A 189 9.68 -5.19 24.94
CA TYR A 189 9.49 -4.04 25.80
C TYR A 189 8.08 -3.46 25.66
N LYS A 190 7.62 -2.73 26.67
CA LYS A 190 6.34 -2.02 26.60
C LYS A 190 6.43 -0.91 25.57
N MET A 191 5.39 -0.75 24.74
CA MET A 191 5.38 0.25 23.66
C MET A 191 5.65 1.69 24.18
N GLU A 192 5.27 2.00 25.40
CA GLU A 192 5.52 3.29 26.03
C GLU A 192 6.94 3.48 26.56
N ASP A 193 7.72 2.40 26.71
CA ASP A 193 9.09 2.48 27.16
C ASP A 193 9.96 3.16 26.10
N THR A 194 10.91 3.97 26.56
CA THR A 194 11.89 4.63 25.69
C THR A 194 13.20 3.86 25.70
N GLY A 195 13.75 3.57 24.53
CA GLY A 195 15.03 2.87 24.43
C GLY A 195 15.59 2.93 23.02
N LYS A 196 16.90 2.75 22.92
CA LYS A 196 17.64 2.83 21.67
C LYS A 196 17.09 1.89 20.59
N TYR A 197 16.63 0.70 20.96
CA TYR A 197 16.09 -0.28 20.01
C TYR A 197 14.76 0.18 19.41
N ARG A 198 13.92 0.83 20.20
CA ARG A 198 12.68 1.44 19.70
C ARG A 198 12.93 2.41 18.55
N ASP A 199 13.95 3.26 18.67
CA ASP A 199 14.27 4.26 17.65
C ASP A 199 14.86 3.64 16.37
N MET A 200 15.24 2.36 16.42
CA MET A 200 15.75 1.61 15.28
C MET A 200 14.63 0.94 14.47
N LEU A 201 13.45 0.72 15.05
CA LEU A 201 12.32 0.09 14.36
C LEU A 201 11.48 1.14 13.64
N GLN A 202 11.40 1.04 12.33
CA GLN A 202 10.63 1.92 11.46
C GLN A 202 9.49 1.13 10.82
N PRO A 203 8.28 1.10 11.42
CA PRO A 203 7.15 0.37 10.89
C PRO A 203 6.70 0.96 9.54
N ILE A 204 6.43 0.08 8.59
CA ILE A 204 5.87 0.44 7.29
C ILE A 204 4.45 -0.09 7.18
N ARG A 205 4.21 -1.35 7.60
CA ARG A 205 2.94 -2.01 7.43
C ARG A 205 2.58 -2.88 8.63
N ALA A 206 1.30 -2.83 9.04
CA ALA A 206 0.70 -3.81 9.93
C ALA A 206 -0.13 -4.83 9.12
N ASP A 207 -0.14 -6.09 9.55
CA ASP A 207 -0.76 -7.20 8.81
C ASP A 207 -2.26 -7.37 9.07
N PHE A 208 -2.94 -6.36 9.61
CA PHE A 208 -4.37 -6.41 9.90
C PHE A 208 -5.05 -5.05 9.71
N ASN A 209 -6.38 -5.05 9.62
CA ASN A 209 -7.17 -3.84 9.56
C ASN A 209 -7.34 -3.25 10.96
N LEU A 210 -6.90 -2.01 11.16
CA LEU A 210 -7.00 -1.28 12.43
C LEU A 210 -8.43 -0.87 12.75
N PHE A 211 -9.11 -0.35 11.73
CA PHE A 211 -10.47 0.12 11.80
C PHE A 211 -11.28 -0.43 10.64
N GLU A 212 -12.59 -0.44 10.79
CA GLU A 212 -13.52 -0.72 9.71
C GLU A 212 -14.88 -0.06 9.97
N ASP A 213 -15.57 0.25 8.90
CA ASP A 213 -16.95 0.68 8.87
C ASP A 213 -17.78 -0.17 7.88
N GLY A 214 -18.99 0.26 7.58
CA GLY A 214 -19.87 -0.45 6.61
C GLY A 214 -19.37 -0.46 5.18
N LYS A 215 -18.44 0.43 4.80
CA LYS A 215 -17.96 0.65 3.43
C LYS A 215 -16.49 0.31 3.24
N PHE A 216 -15.66 0.49 4.27
CA PHE A 216 -14.21 0.40 4.17
C PHE A 216 -13.60 -0.39 5.33
N ALA A 217 -12.40 -0.91 5.08
CA ALA A 217 -11.49 -1.32 6.12
C ALA A 217 -10.16 -0.56 5.95
N TYR A 218 -9.53 -0.23 7.07
CA TYR A 218 -8.38 0.65 7.13
C TYR A 218 -7.20 -0.02 7.82
N ASN A 219 -6.02 0.12 7.24
CA ASN A 219 -4.78 -0.40 7.82
C ASN A 219 -3.73 0.71 7.97
N PHE A 220 -2.63 0.34 8.61
CA PHE A 220 -1.42 1.13 8.61
C PHE A 220 -0.53 0.68 7.45
N GLU A 221 -0.24 1.59 6.52
CA GLU A 221 0.60 1.34 5.35
C GLU A 221 1.45 2.57 5.06
N GLU A 222 2.76 2.40 4.88
CA GLU A 222 3.73 3.47 4.56
C GLU A 222 3.67 4.68 5.51
N GLY A 223 3.47 4.43 6.82
CA GLY A 223 3.34 5.50 7.82
C GLY A 223 2.00 6.24 7.79
N ARG A 224 1.02 5.75 7.04
CA ARG A 224 -0.28 6.40 6.79
C ARG A 224 -1.44 5.53 7.25
N LEU A 225 -2.56 6.18 7.57
CA LEU A 225 -3.84 5.50 7.65
C LEU A 225 -4.40 5.37 6.23
N ASN A 226 -4.50 4.13 5.78
CA ASN A 226 -4.82 3.77 4.41
C ASN A 226 -6.17 3.06 4.31
N VAL A 227 -6.94 3.33 3.25
CA VAL A 227 -8.06 2.49 2.84
C VAL A 227 -7.51 1.21 2.22
N ALA A 228 -7.60 0.09 2.94
CA ALA A 228 -7.06 -1.20 2.55
C ALA A 228 -8.06 -2.11 1.82
N GLU A 229 -9.36 -1.90 2.07
CA GLU A 229 -10.45 -2.68 1.48
C GLU A 229 -11.65 -1.78 1.18
N VAL A 230 -12.28 -2.00 0.06
CA VAL A 230 -13.56 -1.38 -0.32
C VAL A 230 -14.63 -2.47 -0.30
N LYS A 231 -15.64 -2.31 0.56
CA LYS A 231 -16.79 -3.22 0.70
C LYS A 231 -17.88 -2.80 -0.26
N ASP A 232 -18.68 -3.76 -0.72
CA ASP A 232 -19.80 -3.46 -1.61
C ASP A 232 -20.83 -2.57 -0.90
N SER A 233 -21.02 -1.38 -1.45
CA SER A 233 -21.98 -0.38 -0.94
C SER A 233 -23.26 -0.29 -1.78
N GLY A 234 -23.35 -1.06 -2.89
CA GLY A 234 -24.42 -0.94 -3.88
C GLY A 234 -24.41 0.36 -4.70
N LEU A 235 -23.32 1.15 -4.59
CA LEU A 235 -23.11 2.39 -5.36
C LEU A 235 -22.17 2.11 -6.53
N ASP A 236 -22.27 2.93 -7.59
CA ASP A 236 -21.35 2.88 -8.74
C ASP A 236 -20.07 3.70 -8.54
N TYR A 237 -19.91 4.30 -7.36
CA TYR A 237 -18.75 5.14 -7.03
C TYR A 237 -18.16 4.83 -5.66
N VAL A 238 -16.90 5.17 -5.51
CA VAL A 238 -16.18 5.25 -4.24
C VAL A 238 -15.91 6.72 -3.91
N LEU A 239 -16.35 7.16 -2.74
CA LEU A 239 -15.97 8.44 -2.15
C LEU A 239 -15.14 8.15 -0.90
N VAL A 240 -13.84 8.49 -0.95
CA VAL A 240 -12.93 8.26 0.17
C VAL A 240 -13.25 9.21 1.32
N PRO A 241 -13.55 8.72 2.54
CA PRO A 241 -13.90 9.59 3.66
C PRO A 241 -12.70 10.41 4.15
N PHE A 242 -12.99 11.52 4.85
CA PHE A 242 -11.92 12.38 5.39
C PHE A 242 -11.18 11.72 6.54
N SER A 243 -11.92 11.09 7.45
CA SER A 243 -11.37 10.50 8.66
C SER A 243 -12.09 9.23 9.11
N ILE A 244 -11.48 8.51 10.03
CA ILE A 244 -12.07 7.44 10.82
C ILE A 244 -11.54 7.49 12.25
N ASN A 245 -12.41 7.37 13.23
CA ASN A 245 -12.05 7.38 14.66
C ASN A 245 -11.15 8.57 15.08
N GLY A 246 -11.37 9.76 14.49
CA GLY A 246 -10.62 10.97 14.78
C GLY A 246 -9.23 11.04 14.09
N PHE A 247 -8.89 10.09 13.21
CA PHE A 247 -7.67 10.12 12.42
C PHE A 247 -7.94 10.38 10.96
N ARG A 248 -7.18 11.29 10.36
CA ARG A 248 -7.25 11.64 8.94
C ARG A 248 -6.77 10.47 8.08
N ILE A 249 -7.56 10.11 7.08
CA ILE A 249 -7.20 9.12 6.07
C ILE A 249 -6.38 9.83 5.00
N THR A 250 -5.15 9.39 4.77
CA THR A 250 -4.22 10.06 3.85
C THR A 250 -3.77 9.20 2.68
N SER A 251 -4.19 7.93 2.66
CA SER A 251 -3.87 7.01 1.56
C SER A 251 -5.10 6.21 1.12
N PHE A 252 -5.18 5.96 -0.19
CA PHE A 252 -6.16 5.08 -0.80
C PHE A 252 -5.44 4.02 -1.65
N CYS A 253 -5.18 2.87 -1.06
CA CYS A 253 -4.53 1.75 -1.74
C CYS A 253 -5.17 0.42 -1.31
N PRO A 254 -6.35 0.06 -1.85
CA PRO A 254 -7.08 -1.15 -1.50
C PRO A 254 -6.42 -2.38 -2.14
N VAL A 255 -5.36 -2.88 -1.50
CA VAL A 255 -4.58 -4.05 -1.97
C VAL A 255 -5.24 -5.39 -1.65
N LYS A 256 -6.16 -5.45 -0.67
CA LYS A 256 -6.73 -6.73 -0.20
C LYS A 256 -7.93 -7.16 -1.01
N LYS A 257 -8.94 -6.31 -1.11
CA LYS A 257 -10.18 -6.63 -1.81
C LYS A 257 -10.97 -5.37 -2.13
N VAL A 258 -11.54 -5.35 -3.33
CA VAL A 258 -12.62 -4.47 -3.71
C VAL A 258 -13.83 -5.34 -4.01
N SER A 259 -14.90 -5.20 -3.23
CA SER A 259 -16.17 -5.87 -3.46
C SER A 259 -17.13 -4.91 -4.12
N GLY A 260 -17.79 -5.36 -5.20
CA GLY A 260 -18.63 -4.50 -6.03
C GLY A 260 -17.92 -4.04 -7.31
N THR A 261 -18.64 -3.29 -8.12
CA THR A 261 -18.16 -2.68 -9.37
C THR A 261 -18.32 -1.17 -9.27
N TYR A 262 -17.25 -0.44 -9.52
CA TYR A 262 -17.22 1.01 -9.37
C TYR A 262 -16.74 1.66 -10.67
N ASP A 263 -17.54 2.56 -11.19
CA ASP A 263 -17.22 3.34 -12.38
C ASP A 263 -16.45 4.62 -12.06
N LYS A 264 -16.58 5.12 -10.80
CA LYS A 264 -16.07 6.43 -10.39
C LYS A 264 -15.32 6.36 -9.06
N LEU A 265 -14.25 7.15 -8.95
CA LEU A 265 -13.47 7.34 -7.73
C LEU A 265 -13.33 8.82 -7.42
N TYR A 266 -13.75 9.21 -6.21
CA TYR A 266 -13.66 10.58 -5.71
C TYR A 266 -12.66 10.63 -4.55
N LEU A 267 -11.63 11.48 -4.69
CA LEU A 267 -10.55 11.66 -3.73
C LEU A 267 -10.63 13.04 -3.07
N GLY A 268 -10.91 13.09 -1.79
CA GLY A 268 -11.01 14.33 -1.02
C GLY A 268 -9.65 15.03 -0.84
N SER A 269 -9.68 16.23 -0.25
CA SER A 269 -8.49 17.05 0.03
C SER A 269 -7.50 16.40 0.99
N ASN A 270 -7.94 15.39 1.75
CA ASN A 270 -7.16 14.62 2.71
C ASN A 270 -6.26 13.55 2.07
N VAL A 271 -6.60 13.05 0.87
CA VAL A 271 -5.88 11.94 0.22
C VAL A 271 -4.59 12.46 -0.40
N GLU A 272 -3.45 11.94 0.09
CA GLU A 272 -2.11 12.35 -0.35
C GLU A 272 -1.49 11.37 -1.34
N SER A 273 -1.97 10.10 -1.31
CA SER A 273 -1.41 9.00 -2.11
C SER A 273 -2.48 7.98 -2.48
N VAL A 274 -2.34 7.36 -3.64
CA VAL A 274 -3.12 6.17 -4.07
C VAL A 274 -2.26 4.89 -4.10
N GLY A 275 -1.15 4.90 -3.35
CA GLY A 275 -0.18 3.82 -3.26
C GLY A 275 0.84 3.83 -4.40
N GLU A 276 2.00 3.22 -4.17
CA GLU A 276 3.07 3.16 -5.17
C GLU A 276 2.78 2.13 -6.28
N ASN A 277 1.99 1.10 -5.99
CA ASN A 277 1.70 0.02 -6.94
C ASN A 277 0.31 0.14 -7.55
N THR A 278 0.19 0.99 -8.57
CA THR A 278 -1.06 1.21 -9.31
C THR A 278 -1.60 -0.02 -10.05
N VAL A 279 -0.82 -1.11 -10.16
CA VAL A 279 -1.27 -2.39 -10.74
C VAL A 279 -2.41 -2.99 -9.92
N TYR A 280 -2.36 -2.87 -8.59
CA TYR A 280 -3.46 -3.35 -7.74
C TYR A 280 -4.74 -2.53 -7.94
N LEU A 281 -4.62 -1.20 -8.12
CA LEU A 281 -5.78 -0.38 -8.45
C LEU A 281 -6.40 -0.79 -9.77
N SER A 282 -5.60 -1.00 -10.80
CA SER A 282 -6.09 -1.42 -12.12
C SER A 282 -6.80 -2.79 -12.06
N SER A 283 -6.27 -3.76 -11.33
CA SER A 283 -6.87 -5.08 -11.20
C SER A 283 -8.13 -5.10 -10.34
N ASN A 284 -8.15 -4.32 -9.26
CA ASN A 284 -9.26 -4.27 -8.32
C ASN A 284 -10.42 -3.39 -8.80
N PHE A 285 -10.15 -2.38 -9.64
CA PHE A 285 -11.14 -1.45 -10.20
C PHE A 285 -11.24 -1.58 -11.72
N SER A 286 -11.44 -2.78 -12.22
CA SER A 286 -11.44 -3.06 -13.68
C SER A 286 -12.51 -2.29 -14.47
N THR A 287 -13.57 -1.81 -13.81
CA THR A 287 -14.66 -1.02 -14.42
C THR A 287 -14.46 0.49 -14.29
N LEU A 288 -13.44 0.94 -13.51
CA LEU A 288 -13.22 2.35 -13.25
C LEU A 288 -12.89 3.12 -14.54
N ARG A 289 -13.62 4.19 -14.77
CA ARG A 289 -13.48 5.07 -15.94
C ARG A 289 -13.38 6.56 -15.59
N GLU A 290 -13.82 6.95 -14.40
CA GLU A 290 -13.82 8.33 -13.96
C GLU A 290 -13.08 8.49 -12.64
N ILE A 291 -12.20 9.48 -12.56
CA ILE A 291 -11.55 9.92 -11.33
C ILE A 291 -11.73 11.41 -11.20
N ASP A 292 -12.16 11.83 -10.02
CA ASP A 292 -12.23 13.24 -9.68
C ASP A 292 -11.52 13.49 -8.33
N VAL A 293 -10.93 14.65 -8.19
CA VAL A 293 -10.14 15.06 -7.03
C VAL A 293 -10.64 16.41 -6.56
N ASP A 294 -10.87 16.53 -5.24
CA ASP A 294 -11.23 17.79 -4.61
C ASP A 294 -10.26 18.91 -5.04
N PRO A 295 -10.75 20.03 -5.56
CA PRO A 295 -9.91 21.18 -5.96
C PRO A 295 -9.00 21.69 -4.82
N ALA A 296 -9.37 21.48 -3.56
CA ALA A 296 -8.55 21.82 -2.39
C ALA A 296 -7.42 20.82 -2.10
N ASN A 297 -7.35 19.70 -2.83
CA ASN A 297 -6.27 18.71 -2.66
C ASN A 297 -4.93 19.31 -3.14
N LYS A 298 -3.90 19.23 -2.27
CA LYS A 298 -2.57 19.78 -2.52
C LYS A 298 -1.59 18.78 -3.11
N PHE A 299 -1.92 17.50 -3.13
CA PHE A 299 -1.04 16.39 -3.50
C PHE A 299 -1.41 15.77 -4.83
N LEU A 300 -2.71 15.67 -5.10
CA LEU A 300 -3.27 15.01 -6.25
C LEU A 300 -4.14 15.98 -7.06
N THR A 301 -4.23 15.73 -8.37
CA THR A 301 -5.14 16.45 -9.27
C THR A 301 -5.63 15.50 -10.36
N ALA A 302 -6.85 15.66 -10.82
CA ALA A 302 -7.39 14.93 -11.95
C ALA A 302 -7.44 15.84 -13.19
N TYR A 303 -7.12 15.29 -14.36
CA TYR A 303 -7.30 15.93 -15.64
C TYR A 303 -7.88 14.91 -16.62
N LYS A 304 -9.09 15.18 -17.13
CA LYS A 304 -9.78 14.27 -18.08
C LYS A 304 -9.81 12.82 -17.59
N ASN A 305 -10.15 12.63 -16.32
CA ASN A 305 -10.21 11.34 -15.60
C ASN A 305 -8.88 10.63 -15.38
N VAL A 306 -7.76 11.24 -15.68
CA VAL A 306 -6.42 10.74 -15.38
C VAL A 306 -5.90 11.41 -14.12
N LEU A 307 -5.37 10.61 -13.19
CA LEU A 307 -4.82 11.10 -11.94
C LEU A 307 -3.34 11.48 -12.09
N TYR A 308 -2.97 12.60 -11.49
CA TYR A 308 -1.61 13.14 -11.47
C TYR A 308 -1.21 13.51 -10.05
N ASN A 309 0.07 13.43 -9.73
CA ASN A 309 0.62 14.14 -8.58
C ASN A 309 0.71 15.64 -8.91
N THR A 310 0.40 16.48 -7.93
CA THR A 310 0.52 17.93 -8.10
C THR A 310 1.97 18.31 -8.43
N GLY A 311 2.17 19.07 -9.52
CA GLY A 311 3.49 19.46 -9.98
C GLY A 311 4.21 18.42 -10.87
N ASN A 312 3.56 17.30 -11.18
CA ASN A 312 4.06 16.31 -12.14
C ASN A 312 3.10 16.21 -13.34
N ASP A 313 3.66 16.22 -14.55
CA ASP A 313 2.88 16.11 -15.79
C ASP A 313 2.74 14.66 -16.29
N ALA A 314 3.47 13.72 -15.70
CA ALA A 314 3.29 12.29 -16.01
C ALA A 314 2.05 11.73 -15.28
N PRO A 315 1.25 10.89 -15.94
CA PRO A 315 0.13 10.21 -15.29
C PRO A 315 0.58 9.40 -14.08
N TYR A 316 -0.10 9.59 -12.95
CA TYR A 316 0.11 8.75 -11.78
C TYR A 316 -0.74 7.48 -11.85
N PHE A 317 -2.00 7.62 -12.27
CA PHE A 317 -2.88 6.49 -12.49
C PHE A 317 -3.88 6.78 -13.62
N ILE A 318 -4.04 5.83 -14.53
CA ILE A 318 -5.00 5.88 -15.63
C ILE A 318 -6.07 4.82 -15.35
N PRO A 319 -7.37 5.18 -15.32
CA PRO A 319 -8.44 4.23 -15.08
C PRO A 319 -8.46 3.12 -16.15
N PRO A 320 -8.58 1.84 -15.76
CA PRO A 320 -8.46 0.72 -16.69
C PRO A 320 -9.60 0.61 -17.71
N ALA A 321 -10.79 1.14 -17.41
CA ALA A 321 -11.94 1.09 -18.31
C ALA A 321 -12.10 2.35 -19.18
N ILE A 322 -11.10 3.25 -19.19
CA ILE A 322 -11.12 4.42 -20.06
C ILE A 322 -10.99 4.00 -21.53
N THR A 323 -11.86 4.52 -22.38
CA THR A 323 -11.84 4.24 -23.84
C THR A 323 -11.15 5.33 -24.65
N ARG A 324 -11.19 6.57 -24.14
CA ARG A 324 -10.51 7.73 -24.72
C ARG A 324 -9.62 8.38 -23.68
N LEU A 325 -8.32 8.32 -23.92
CA LEU A 325 -7.28 8.88 -23.06
C LEU A 325 -6.84 10.24 -23.57
N GLU A 326 -7.05 11.30 -22.79
CA GLU A 326 -6.56 12.64 -23.03
C GLU A 326 -5.53 13.01 -21.95
N LEU A 327 -4.30 13.33 -22.35
CA LEU A 327 -3.21 13.61 -21.45
C LEU A 327 -2.99 15.12 -21.25
N LYS A 328 -2.39 15.50 -20.11
CA LYS A 328 -1.81 16.83 -19.95
C LYS A 328 -0.67 17.05 -20.94
N PRO A 329 -0.35 18.32 -21.28
CA PRO A 329 0.84 18.63 -22.07
C PRO A 329 2.11 18.09 -21.40
N VAL A 330 2.86 17.25 -22.12
CA VAL A 330 4.16 16.71 -21.70
C VAL A 330 5.12 16.89 -22.86
N LYS A 331 6.28 17.50 -22.66
CA LYS A 331 7.21 17.77 -23.76
C LYS A 331 7.68 16.52 -24.47
N VAL A 332 7.97 15.47 -23.69
CA VAL A 332 8.48 14.19 -24.21
C VAL A 332 7.61 13.06 -23.67
N ILE A 333 7.05 12.29 -24.57
CA ILE A 333 6.39 11.01 -24.22
C ILE A 333 7.48 9.93 -24.30
N GLU A 334 7.93 9.51 -23.14
CA GLU A 334 9.02 8.55 -23.01
C GLU A 334 8.57 7.11 -23.20
N LYS A 335 9.52 6.20 -23.26
CA LYS A 335 9.25 4.75 -23.32
C LYS A 335 8.37 4.28 -22.16
N ASN A 336 7.40 3.43 -22.47
CA ASN A 336 6.42 2.84 -21.52
C ASN A 336 5.54 3.88 -20.81
N PHE A 337 5.38 5.07 -21.37
CA PHE A 337 4.55 6.12 -20.80
C PHE A 337 3.07 5.72 -20.71
N ILE A 338 2.59 5.00 -21.72
CA ILE A 338 1.26 4.37 -21.76
C ILE A 338 1.44 2.89 -22.06
N CYS A 339 1.05 2.02 -21.13
CA CYS A 339 1.30 0.59 -21.28
C CYS A 339 0.12 -0.25 -20.78
N ARG A 340 -0.28 -1.26 -21.58
CA ARG A 340 -1.26 -2.29 -21.19
C ARG A 340 -2.64 -1.76 -20.83
N LEU A 341 -3.11 -0.71 -21.48
CA LEU A 341 -4.49 -0.24 -21.37
C LEU A 341 -5.36 -0.99 -22.36
N GLU A 342 -6.02 -2.05 -21.89
CA GLU A 342 -6.76 -2.96 -22.78
C GLU A 342 -8.04 -2.35 -23.35
N ASN A 343 -8.66 -1.37 -22.65
CA ASN A 343 -9.92 -0.78 -23.08
C ASN A 343 -9.75 0.52 -23.88
N VAL A 344 -8.53 1.08 -23.94
CA VAL A 344 -8.31 2.34 -24.64
C VAL A 344 -8.42 2.14 -26.16
N GLU A 345 -9.28 2.94 -26.80
CA GLU A 345 -9.47 2.95 -28.25
C GLU A 345 -8.85 4.19 -28.90
N GLU A 346 -8.80 5.30 -28.17
CA GLU A 346 -8.26 6.57 -28.64
C GLU A 346 -7.29 7.18 -27.62
N ILE A 347 -6.17 7.72 -28.12
CA ILE A 347 -5.21 8.49 -27.33
C ILE A 347 -5.07 9.88 -27.95
N VAL A 348 -5.12 10.93 -27.13
CA VAL A 348 -4.94 12.31 -27.53
C VAL A 348 -3.74 12.88 -26.78
N PHE A 349 -2.67 13.13 -27.50
CA PHE A 349 -1.56 13.93 -27.00
C PHE A 349 -1.90 15.41 -27.08
N ALA A 350 -1.56 16.16 -26.05
CA ALA A 350 -1.88 17.58 -25.97
C ALA A 350 -0.89 18.45 -26.76
N GLU A 351 -1.33 19.62 -27.21
CA GLU A 351 -0.43 20.66 -27.72
C GLU A 351 0.64 21.01 -26.68
N GLY A 352 1.87 21.20 -27.14
CA GLY A 352 3.07 21.33 -26.31
C GLY A 352 3.88 20.03 -26.18
N THR A 353 3.36 18.89 -26.65
CA THR A 353 4.16 17.69 -26.84
C THR A 353 5.08 17.88 -28.05
N GLU A 354 6.38 17.73 -27.84
CA GLU A 354 7.41 17.98 -28.86
C GLU A 354 7.97 16.67 -29.45
N ARG A 355 8.03 15.60 -28.63
CA ARG A 355 8.67 14.33 -29.00
C ARG A 355 7.90 13.13 -28.46
N ILE A 356 7.83 12.06 -29.27
CA ILE A 356 7.26 10.76 -28.89
C ILE A 356 8.32 9.71 -29.19
N GLU A 357 8.87 9.10 -28.13
CA GLU A 357 9.98 8.15 -28.21
C GLU A 357 9.51 6.73 -28.57
N ALA A 358 10.48 5.87 -28.90
CA ALA A 358 10.20 4.46 -29.18
C ALA A 358 9.50 3.77 -27.99
N TYR A 359 8.50 2.96 -28.27
CA TYR A 359 7.70 2.22 -27.28
C TYR A 359 6.99 3.12 -26.25
N ALA A 360 6.68 4.35 -26.65
CA ALA A 360 5.94 5.30 -25.81
C ALA A 360 4.52 4.79 -25.47
N VAL A 361 3.87 4.13 -26.42
CA VAL A 361 2.57 3.45 -26.27
C VAL A 361 2.79 1.97 -26.56
N GLU A 362 2.58 1.10 -25.55
CA GLU A 362 2.86 -0.32 -25.69
C GLU A 362 1.69 -1.18 -25.19
N LYS A 363 1.38 -2.25 -25.92
CA LYS A 363 0.40 -3.27 -25.52
C LYS A 363 -1.03 -2.76 -25.26
N CYS A 364 -1.44 -1.74 -25.99
CA CYS A 364 -2.80 -1.21 -25.99
C CYS A 364 -3.59 -1.84 -27.15
N ARG A 365 -4.05 -3.10 -26.97
CA ARG A 365 -4.54 -3.95 -28.06
C ARG A 365 -5.81 -3.48 -28.74
N ASN A 366 -6.65 -2.71 -28.08
CA ASN A 366 -7.87 -2.14 -28.64
C ASN A 366 -7.68 -0.73 -29.22
N LEU A 367 -6.46 -0.20 -29.18
CA LEU A 367 -6.14 1.12 -29.70
C LEU A 367 -6.39 1.20 -31.20
N ARG A 368 -7.16 2.21 -31.63
CA ARG A 368 -7.54 2.45 -33.04
C ARG A 368 -7.02 3.76 -33.56
N LYS A 369 -6.95 4.81 -32.68
CA LYS A 369 -6.54 6.14 -33.08
C LYS A 369 -5.59 6.79 -32.09
N VAL A 370 -4.62 7.52 -32.64
CA VAL A 370 -3.76 8.40 -31.87
C VAL A 370 -3.76 9.77 -32.51
N TYR A 371 -4.20 10.78 -31.75
CA TYR A 371 -4.17 12.18 -32.15
C TYR A 371 -2.83 12.79 -31.73
N VAL A 372 -2.05 13.19 -32.73
CA VAL A 372 -0.72 13.77 -32.55
C VAL A 372 -0.79 15.25 -32.86
N PRO A 373 -0.52 16.14 -31.88
CA PRO A 373 -0.68 17.59 -32.08
C PRO A 373 0.42 18.14 -33.02
N SER A 374 0.17 19.34 -33.56
CA SER A 374 1.07 20.00 -34.49
C SER A 374 2.41 20.37 -33.89
N SER A 375 2.51 20.46 -32.55
CA SER A 375 3.74 20.71 -31.82
C SER A 375 4.74 19.54 -31.83
N VAL A 376 4.32 18.32 -32.21
CA VAL A 376 5.21 17.15 -32.27
C VAL A 376 6.12 17.24 -33.51
N THR A 377 7.39 17.47 -33.25
CA THR A 377 8.44 17.56 -34.29
C THR A 377 9.17 16.25 -34.52
N TYR A 378 9.08 15.32 -33.57
CA TYR A 378 9.68 13.98 -33.66
C TYR A 378 8.72 12.91 -33.11
N MET A 379 8.53 11.86 -33.87
CA MET A 379 7.84 10.65 -33.44
C MET A 379 8.63 9.46 -33.98
N ASP A 380 9.10 8.59 -33.07
CA ASP A 380 9.81 7.39 -33.45
C ASP A 380 8.89 6.43 -34.24
N LYS A 381 9.46 5.70 -35.19
CA LYS A 381 8.71 4.75 -36.02
C LYS A 381 8.06 3.61 -35.18
N ASP A 382 8.68 3.25 -34.06
CA ASP A 382 8.23 2.22 -33.12
C ASP A 382 7.56 2.85 -31.86
N ALA A 383 7.14 4.12 -31.95
CA ALA A 383 6.49 4.82 -30.84
C ALA A 383 5.22 4.13 -30.34
N ILE A 384 4.48 3.50 -31.25
CA ILE A 384 3.27 2.71 -30.95
C ILE A 384 3.62 1.26 -31.28
N TYR A 385 3.72 0.42 -30.25
CA TYR A 385 4.24 -0.94 -30.38
C TYR A 385 3.31 -1.98 -29.73
N ASP A 386 3.09 -3.11 -30.42
CA ASP A 386 2.22 -4.21 -29.95
C ASP A 386 0.81 -3.71 -29.51
N CYS A 387 0.28 -2.76 -30.30
CA CYS A 387 -1.06 -2.20 -30.15
C CYS A 387 -2.02 -2.81 -31.19
N GLY A 388 -3.22 -2.28 -31.36
CA GLY A 388 -4.21 -2.79 -32.31
C GLY A 388 -3.69 -2.97 -33.75
N ASP A 389 -4.34 -3.80 -34.53
CA ASP A 389 -3.88 -4.25 -35.87
C ASP A 389 -3.63 -3.11 -36.87
N LYS A 390 -4.38 -2.02 -36.76
CA LYS A 390 -4.21 -0.79 -37.55
C LYS A 390 -4.53 0.41 -36.69
N VAL A 391 -3.49 1.05 -36.18
CA VAL A 391 -3.64 2.32 -35.44
C VAL A 391 -3.55 3.50 -36.44
N GLU A 392 -4.61 4.29 -36.52
CA GLU A 392 -4.65 5.50 -37.31
C GLU A 392 -3.94 6.65 -36.56
N ILE A 393 -2.96 7.28 -37.19
CA ILE A 393 -2.29 8.49 -36.67
C ILE A 393 -2.96 9.70 -37.31
N VAL A 394 -3.62 10.51 -36.48
CA VAL A 394 -4.29 11.74 -36.89
C VAL A 394 -3.40 12.93 -36.50
N ARG A 395 -2.99 13.74 -37.46
CA ARG A 395 -2.16 14.95 -37.27
C ARG A 395 -2.94 16.22 -37.59
#